data_e4d1eaed83d48ef57c09d9ae89c7024e
#
_entry.id   e4d1eaed83d48ef57c09d9ae89c7024e
#
_cell.length_a   1.000
_cell.length_b   1.000
_cell.length_c   1.000
_cell.angle_alpha   90.00
_cell.angle_beta   90.00
_cell.angle_gamma   90.00
#
_symmetry.space_group_name_H-M   'P 1'
#
loop_
_entity.id
_entity.type
_entity.pdbx_description
1 polymer ?
#
loop_
_entity_poly.entity_id
_entity_poly.type
_entity_poly.pdbx_seq_one_letter_code
_entity_poly.pdbx_strand_id
1 'polypeptide(L)'
;MSKKIRTEAVDHLFEAILCLKDKEECYTFFEDVCTINELLSLSQRFEVAKMLMDKRTYLDISEKTGASTATISRVNRSLNYGNDGYEMVFSRMDEKESNGE
;
A
#
# COMPACT_ATOMS: atom_id res chain seq x y z
N MET A 1 -12.10 13.25 8.61
CA MET A 1 -11.08 13.11 7.71
C MET A 1 -11.45 12.29 6.58
N SER A 2 -11.64 11.05 6.75
CA SER A 2 -11.86 10.16 5.65
C SER A 2 -13.18 10.39 4.92
N LYS A 3 -14.04 11.24 5.45
CA LYS A 3 -15.33 11.49 4.82
C LYS A 3 -15.20 12.03 3.40
N LYS A 4 -14.12 12.75 3.12
CA LYS A 4 -13.94 13.35 1.80
C LYS A 4 -13.71 12.31 0.71
N ILE A 5 -13.21 11.14 1.06
CA ILE A 5 -12.98 10.10 0.06
C ILE A 5 -14.10 9.07 0.01
N ARG A 6 -15.04 9.13 0.95
CA ARG A 6 -16.15 8.16 0.98
C ARG A 6 -17.28 8.64 0.09
N THR A 7 -17.03 8.59 -1.20
CA THR A 7 -18.00 8.97 -2.21
C THR A 7 -18.53 7.72 -2.89
N GLU A 8 -19.65 7.86 -3.57
CA GLU A 8 -20.21 6.77 -4.33
C GLU A 8 -19.23 6.23 -5.37
N ALA A 9 -18.50 7.14 -6.01
CA ALA A 9 -17.52 6.75 -7.03
C ALA A 9 -16.39 5.90 -6.42
N VAL A 10 -15.91 6.27 -5.24
CA VAL A 10 -14.85 5.50 -4.59
C VAL A 10 -15.38 4.15 -4.13
N ASP A 11 -16.64 4.11 -3.65
CA ASP A 11 -17.26 2.83 -3.30
C ASP A 11 -17.30 1.90 -4.51
N HIS A 12 -17.68 2.43 -5.66
CA HIS A 12 -17.73 1.65 -6.90
C HIS A 12 -16.36 1.08 -7.26
N LEU A 13 -15.33 1.92 -7.10
CA LEU A 13 -13.96 1.47 -7.39
C LEU A 13 -13.56 0.32 -6.48
N PHE A 14 -13.83 0.47 -5.18
CA PHE A 14 -13.44 -0.57 -4.23
C PHE A 14 -14.23 -1.85 -4.45
N GLU A 15 -15.51 -1.73 -4.82
CA GLU A 15 -16.30 -2.91 -5.16
C GLU A 15 -15.70 -3.64 -6.35
N ALA A 16 -15.21 -2.87 -7.34
CA ALA A 16 -14.55 -3.47 -8.49
C ALA A 16 -13.25 -4.16 -8.09
N ILE A 17 -12.46 -3.52 -7.24
CA ILE A 17 -11.20 -4.10 -6.77
C ILE A 17 -11.45 -5.43 -6.05
N LEU A 18 -12.53 -5.47 -5.26
CA LEU A 18 -12.86 -6.69 -4.52
C LEU A 18 -13.32 -7.85 -5.41
N CYS A 19 -13.57 -7.59 -6.69
CA CYS A 19 -13.90 -8.64 -7.64
C CYS A 19 -12.66 -9.32 -8.23
N LEU A 20 -11.48 -8.72 -8.03
CA LEU A 20 -10.24 -9.28 -8.58
C LEU A 20 -9.88 -10.56 -7.86
N LYS A 21 -9.47 -11.57 -8.62
CA LYS A 21 -9.27 -12.91 -8.07
C LYS A 21 -7.81 -13.26 -7.79
N ASP A 22 -6.89 -12.68 -8.54
CA ASP A 22 -5.50 -13.01 -8.38
C ASP A 22 -4.61 -11.85 -8.80
N LYS A 23 -3.30 -12.05 -8.68
CA LYS A 23 -2.33 -11.02 -8.97
C LYS A 23 -2.36 -10.59 -10.43
N GLU A 24 -2.55 -11.54 -11.35
CA GLU A 24 -2.60 -11.21 -12.78
C GLU A 24 -3.77 -10.29 -13.08
N GLU A 25 -4.91 -10.53 -12.46
CA GLU A 25 -6.06 -9.66 -12.66
C GLU A 25 -5.81 -8.27 -12.06
N CYS A 26 -5.05 -8.20 -10.97
CA CYS A 26 -4.67 -6.91 -10.42
C CYS A 26 -3.81 -6.13 -11.42
N TYR A 27 -2.84 -6.77 -12.05
CA TYR A 27 -2.04 -6.11 -13.08
C TYR A 27 -2.93 -5.60 -14.21
N THR A 28 -3.81 -6.48 -14.71
CA THR A 28 -4.69 -6.12 -15.80
C THR A 28 -5.53 -4.89 -15.50
N PHE A 29 -6.16 -4.89 -14.32
CA PHE A 29 -7.06 -3.81 -13.94
C PHE A 29 -6.30 -2.50 -13.64
N PHE A 30 -5.24 -2.60 -12.85
CA PHE A 30 -4.52 -1.41 -12.42
C PHE A 30 -3.70 -0.77 -13.53
N GLU A 31 -3.25 -1.56 -14.52
CA GLU A 31 -2.57 -0.99 -15.68
C GLU A 31 -3.52 -0.12 -16.50
N ASP A 32 -4.82 -0.44 -16.47
CA ASP A 32 -5.80 0.37 -17.17
C ASP A 32 -6.26 1.58 -16.35
N VAL A 33 -6.39 1.41 -15.04
CA VAL A 33 -6.94 2.44 -14.17
C VAL A 33 -5.91 3.49 -13.76
N CYS A 34 -4.67 3.06 -13.55
CA CYS A 34 -3.61 3.93 -13.07
C CYS A 34 -2.57 4.21 -14.15
N THR A 35 -1.92 5.37 -14.04
CA THR A 35 -0.70 5.57 -14.82
C THR A 35 0.40 4.72 -14.18
N ILE A 36 1.46 4.48 -14.97
CA ILE A 36 2.62 3.74 -14.47
C ILE A 36 3.18 4.41 -13.22
N ASN A 37 3.33 5.74 -13.25
CA ASN A 37 3.89 6.46 -12.11
C ASN A 37 3.01 6.36 -10.88
N GLU A 38 1.69 6.39 -11.05
CA GLU A 38 0.78 6.26 -9.92
C GLU A 38 0.94 4.90 -9.26
N LEU A 39 1.01 3.84 -10.06
CA LEU A 39 1.13 2.50 -9.52
C LEU A 39 2.49 2.28 -8.86
N LEU A 40 3.55 2.76 -9.48
CA LEU A 40 4.88 2.62 -8.90
C LEU A 40 5.00 3.42 -7.60
N SER A 41 4.36 4.59 -7.54
CA SER A 41 4.36 5.40 -6.33
C SER A 41 3.64 4.67 -5.18
N LEU A 42 2.51 4.04 -5.49
CA LEU A 42 1.81 3.25 -4.48
C LEU A 42 2.68 2.09 -3.98
N SER A 43 3.34 1.39 -4.91
CA SER A 43 4.17 0.25 -4.53
C SER A 43 5.37 0.69 -3.70
N GLN A 44 5.96 1.85 -4.02
CA GLN A 44 7.07 2.38 -3.24
C GLN A 44 6.65 2.67 -1.80
N ARG A 45 5.49 3.33 -1.63
CA ARG A 45 5.01 3.62 -0.29
C ARG A 45 4.71 2.35 0.49
N PHE A 46 4.20 1.33 -0.19
CA PHE A 46 3.92 0.05 0.45
C PHE A 46 5.21 -0.61 0.96
N GLU A 47 6.26 -0.61 0.14
CA GLU A 47 7.56 -1.17 0.55
C GLU A 47 8.17 -0.37 1.69
N VAL A 48 8.06 0.96 1.64
CA VAL A 48 8.56 1.82 2.71
C VAL A 48 7.85 1.46 4.02
N ALA A 49 6.53 1.28 3.98
CA ALA A 49 5.76 0.95 5.18
C ALA A 49 6.23 -0.38 5.77
N LYS A 50 6.45 -1.37 4.93
CA LYS A 50 6.91 -2.68 5.38
C LYS A 50 8.27 -2.56 6.08
N MET A 51 9.19 -1.82 5.50
CA MET A 51 10.53 -1.66 6.09
C MET A 51 10.48 -0.87 7.39
N LEU A 52 9.60 0.14 7.48
CA LEU A 52 9.43 0.88 8.72
C LEU A 52 8.89 -0.03 9.83
N MET A 53 7.96 -0.90 9.50
CA MET A 53 7.43 -1.86 10.47
C MET A 53 8.49 -2.86 10.91
N ASP A 54 9.45 -3.15 10.04
CA ASP A 54 10.58 -4.03 10.35
C ASP A 54 11.70 -3.28 11.07
N LYS A 55 11.46 -2.02 11.44
CA LYS A 55 12.41 -1.20 12.22
C LYS A 55 13.69 -0.87 11.46
N ARG A 56 13.61 -0.78 10.14
CA ARG A 56 14.76 -0.38 9.35
C ARG A 56 14.98 1.14 9.47
N THR A 57 16.22 1.57 9.26
CA THR A 57 16.53 3.00 9.33
C THR A 57 16.09 3.71 8.06
N TYR A 58 15.90 5.04 8.16
CA TYR A 58 15.55 5.84 6.99
C TYR A 58 16.59 5.72 5.89
N LEU A 59 17.86 5.69 6.25
CA LEU A 59 18.93 5.57 5.27
C LEU A 59 18.80 4.26 4.50
N ASP A 60 18.60 3.17 5.23
CA ASP A 60 18.45 1.85 4.64
C ASP A 60 17.23 1.80 3.71
N ILE A 61 16.12 2.37 4.16
CA ILE A 61 14.89 2.40 3.37
C ILE A 61 15.10 3.21 2.09
N SER A 62 15.73 4.38 2.22
CA SER A 62 16.01 5.22 1.06
C SER A 62 16.87 4.51 0.04
N GLU A 63 17.89 3.81 0.52
CA GLU A 63 18.79 3.07 -0.37
C GLU A 63 18.09 1.95 -1.11
N LYS A 64 17.20 1.26 -0.45
CA LYS A 64 16.53 0.10 -1.04
C LYS A 64 15.33 0.47 -1.91
N THR A 65 14.61 1.52 -1.54
CA THR A 65 13.37 1.85 -2.23
C THR A 65 13.50 3.05 -3.16
N GLY A 66 14.54 3.85 -2.99
CA GLY A 66 14.68 5.10 -3.73
C GLY A 66 13.77 6.21 -3.21
N ALA A 67 13.05 5.97 -2.12
CA ALA A 67 12.13 6.97 -1.59
C ALA A 67 12.88 8.12 -0.94
N SER A 68 12.35 9.33 -1.10
CA SER A 68 12.91 10.50 -0.43
C SER A 68 12.58 10.47 1.06
N THR A 69 13.35 11.22 1.84
CA THR A 69 13.08 11.35 3.26
C THR A 69 11.65 11.85 3.51
N ALA A 70 11.19 12.77 2.66
CA ALA A 70 9.82 13.29 2.78
C ALA A 70 8.78 12.19 2.61
N THR A 71 8.99 11.31 1.62
CA THR A 71 8.07 10.19 1.40
C THR A 71 8.09 9.24 2.59
N ILE A 72 9.29 8.91 3.08
CA ILE A 72 9.41 8.01 4.24
C ILE A 72 8.71 8.60 5.45
N SER A 73 8.92 9.89 5.71
CA SER A 73 8.28 10.55 6.84
C SER A 73 6.76 10.54 6.72
N ARG A 74 6.26 10.75 5.50
CA ARG A 74 4.81 10.74 5.26
C ARG A 74 4.22 9.36 5.53
N VAL A 75 4.89 8.31 5.06
CA VAL A 75 4.43 6.94 5.31
C VAL A 75 4.48 6.63 6.79
N ASN A 76 5.57 7.05 7.45
CA ASN A 76 5.71 6.82 8.89
C ASN A 76 4.57 7.48 9.66
N ARG A 77 4.16 8.68 9.24
CA ARG A 77 3.02 9.36 9.87
C ARG A 77 1.73 8.55 9.68
N SER A 78 1.53 8.00 8.48
CA SER A 78 0.35 7.16 8.23
C SER A 78 0.34 5.91 9.10
N LEU A 79 1.51 5.33 9.33
CA LEU A 79 1.62 4.15 10.20
C LEU A 79 1.24 4.48 11.64
N ASN A 80 1.67 5.65 12.12
CA ASN A 80 1.50 6.01 13.53
C ASN A 80 0.17 6.70 13.83
N TYR A 81 -0.39 7.41 12.86
CA TYR A 81 -1.57 8.26 13.11
C TYR A 81 -2.68 8.05 12.09
N GLY A 82 -2.57 7.03 11.25
CA GLY A 82 -3.58 6.76 10.23
C GLY A 82 -4.65 5.81 10.73
N ASN A 83 -5.18 5.01 9.81
CA ASN A 83 -6.31 4.11 10.09
C ASN A 83 -5.87 2.66 10.34
N ASP A 84 -4.58 2.43 10.55
CA ASP A 84 -4.01 1.09 10.74
C ASP A 84 -4.21 0.17 9.53
N GLY A 85 -4.37 0.77 8.35
CA GLY A 85 -4.58 0.00 7.12
C GLY A 85 -3.40 -0.87 6.75
N TYR A 86 -2.18 -0.33 6.91
CA TYR A 86 -0.97 -1.10 6.61
C TYR A 86 -0.87 -2.31 7.55
N GLU A 87 -1.09 -2.07 8.84
CA GLU A 87 -0.99 -3.15 9.84
C GLU A 87 -1.99 -4.25 9.54
N MET A 88 -3.22 -3.89 9.20
CA MET A 88 -4.25 -4.85 8.85
C MET A 88 -3.83 -5.72 7.69
N VAL A 89 -3.34 -5.09 6.62
CA VAL A 89 -2.96 -5.84 5.42
C VAL A 89 -1.75 -6.73 5.69
N PHE A 90 -0.72 -6.18 6.36
CA PHE A 90 0.48 -6.97 6.63
C PHE A 90 0.18 -8.16 7.54
N SER A 91 -0.71 -7.97 8.52
CA SER A 91 -1.13 -9.08 9.38
C SER A 91 -1.77 -10.20 8.57
N ARG A 92 -2.63 -9.83 7.64
CA ARG A 92 -3.31 -10.83 6.81
C ARG A 92 -2.35 -11.52 5.86
N MET A 93 -1.37 -10.80 5.36
CA MET A 93 -0.34 -11.40 4.49
C MET A 93 0.49 -12.41 5.28
N ASP A 94 0.84 -12.05 6.52
CA ASP A 94 1.60 -12.97 7.38
C ASP A 94 0.81 -14.22 7.69
N GLU A 95 -0.49 -14.09 7.92
CA GLU A 95 -1.36 -15.23 8.16
C GLU A 95 -1.37 -16.18 6.97
N LYS A 96 -1.46 -15.62 5.76
CA LYS A 96 -1.45 -16.44 4.56
C LYS A 96 -0.15 -17.21 4.43
N GLU A 97 0.98 -16.55 4.69
CA GLU A 97 2.28 -17.20 4.66
C GLU A 97 2.36 -18.34 5.66
N SER A 98 1.88 -18.07 6.88
CA SER A 98 1.90 -19.09 7.94
C SER A 98 1.08 -20.31 7.59
N ASN A 99 0.01 -20.11 6.80
CA ASN A 99 -0.87 -21.20 6.38
C ASN A 99 -0.43 -21.87 5.08
N GLY A 100 0.75 -21.50 4.58
CA GLY A 100 1.28 -22.11 3.38
C GLY A 100 0.67 -21.58 2.08
N GLU A 101 0.06 -20.42 2.16
CA GLU A 101 -0.54 -19.81 0.99
C GLU A 101 0.31 -18.67 0.48
#